data_43473fe63c971d34fc93c5b6d6e382c3
#
_entry.id   43473fe63c971d34fc93c5b6d6e382c3
#
_cell.length_a   1.000
_cell.length_b   1.000
_cell.length_c   1.000
_cell.angle_alpha   90.00
_cell.angle_beta   90.00
_cell.angle_gamma   90.00
#
_symmetry.space_group_name_H-M   'P 1'
#
loop_
_entity.id
_entity.type
_entity.pdbx_description
1 polymer ?
#
loop_
_entity_poly.entity_id
_entity_poly.type
_entity_poly.pdbx_seq_one_letter_code
_entity_poly.pdbx_strand_id
1 'polypeptide(L)'
;MIPHLLCPLLINGQNAATGFSVEDRTNEYLEVMLDGRIVCRYMYAYDNSTPDRLHETYKPYLHVFDADGERPITKGFGGHFTHHRGIFIGWNKIQFKGKSYDRWHMTGGEIVHQKFLDTRANSDGAEIVSLTHWHDENQVPMIEEIRTMSISHVSQPFRLRIDFSAQLKALGSDVFLDGDPEHAGVQYRPA
;
A
#
# COMPACT_ATOMS: atom_id res chain seq x y z
N MET A 1 -62.96 3.05 21.60
CA MET A 1 -62.26 2.32 20.53
C MET A 1 -61.34 3.30 19.85
N ILE A 2 -60.01 3.17 20.06
CA ILE A 2 -58.97 4.03 19.48
C ILE A 2 -58.27 3.18 18.41
N PRO A 3 -58.21 3.61 17.14
CA PRO A 3 -57.50 2.82 16.14
C PRO A 3 -56.00 2.99 16.26
N HIS A 4 -55.30 1.86 16.41
CA HIS A 4 -53.84 1.80 16.35
C HIS A 4 -53.39 2.04 14.90
N LEU A 5 -52.71 3.17 14.67
CA LEU A 5 -52.00 3.42 13.40
C LEU A 5 -50.70 2.61 13.39
N LEU A 6 -50.63 1.59 12.56
CA LEU A 6 -49.38 0.90 12.24
C LEU A 6 -48.57 1.79 11.29
N CYS A 7 -47.44 2.29 11.78
CA CYS A 7 -46.44 2.94 10.96
C CYS A 7 -45.60 1.87 10.28
N PRO A 8 -45.49 1.82 8.92
CA PRO A 8 -44.59 0.88 8.27
C PRO A 8 -43.16 1.31 8.49
N LEU A 9 -42.33 0.43 9.07
CA LEU A 9 -40.89 0.57 9.08
C LEU A 9 -40.40 0.48 7.62
N LEU A 10 -39.96 1.62 7.09
CA LEU A 10 -39.17 1.66 5.87
C LEU A 10 -37.78 1.06 6.18
N ILE A 11 -37.58 -0.21 5.86
CA ILE A 11 -36.26 -0.80 5.79
C ILE A 11 -35.58 -0.21 4.56
N ASN A 12 -34.75 0.82 4.76
CA ASN A 12 -33.81 1.26 3.75
C ASN A 12 -32.79 0.13 3.52
N GLY A 13 -33.06 -0.73 2.55
CA GLY A 13 -32.08 -1.65 2.02
C GLY A 13 -30.97 -0.81 1.37
N GLN A 14 -29.87 -0.59 2.07
CA GLN A 14 -28.62 -0.17 1.42
C GLN A 14 -28.24 -1.29 0.46
N ASN A 15 -28.38 -1.03 -0.84
CA ASN A 15 -27.77 -1.88 -1.86
C ASN A 15 -26.26 -1.92 -1.58
N ALA A 16 -25.77 -3.02 -1.04
CA ALA A 16 -24.34 -3.24 -0.93
C ALA A 16 -23.74 -3.06 -2.33
N ALA A 17 -22.74 -2.19 -2.44
CA ALA A 17 -22.03 -1.96 -3.69
C ALA A 17 -21.46 -3.30 -4.16
N THR A 18 -21.90 -3.78 -5.33
CA THR A 18 -21.37 -4.99 -5.96
C THR A 18 -20.12 -4.63 -6.77
N GLY A 19 -19.07 -5.44 -6.65
CA GLY A 19 -17.79 -5.20 -7.32
C GLY A 19 -16.76 -4.51 -6.43
N PHE A 20 -15.71 -4.00 -7.08
CA PHE A 20 -14.64 -3.30 -6.37
C PHE A 20 -15.01 -1.85 -6.08
N SER A 21 -14.55 -1.36 -4.93
CA SER A 21 -14.59 0.05 -4.55
C SER A 21 -13.29 0.45 -3.84
N VAL A 22 -13.00 1.74 -3.82
CA VAL A 22 -11.84 2.31 -3.12
C VAL A 22 -12.31 3.38 -2.14
N GLU A 23 -11.68 3.42 -0.96
CA GLU A 23 -11.92 4.44 0.06
C GLU A 23 -10.57 4.95 0.57
N ASP A 24 -10.36 6.26 0.49
CA ASP A 24 -9.14 6.91 0.97
C ASP A 24 -9.34 7.49 2.37
N ARG A 25 -8.57 6.99 3.33
CA ARG A 25 -8.38 7.63 4.61
C ARG A 25 -7.16 8.52 4.53
N THR A 26 -7.41 9.74 4.13
CA THR A 26 -6.40 10.73 3.75
C THR A 26 -5.24 10.82 4.74
N ASN A 27 -4.00 10.72 4.22
CA ASN A 27 -2.74 10.70 4.96
C ASN A 27 -2.52 9.46 5.86
N GLU A 28 -3.34 8.42 5.72
CA GLU A 28 -3.17 7.16 6.45
C GLU A 28 -3.04 5.97 5.50
N TYR A 29 -4.14 5.63 4.81
CA TYR A 29 -4.18 4.49 3.90
C TYR A 29 -5.32 4.58 2.90
N LEU A 30 -5.22 3.86 1.80
CA LEU A 30 -6.29 3.64 0.85
C LEU A 30 -6.73 2.18 0.89
N GLU A 31 -8.01 1.93 1.10
CA GLU A 31 -8.63 0.61 1.09
C GLU A 31 -9.19 0.26 -0.28
N VAL A 32 -9.02 -1.00 -0.67
CA VAL A 32 -9.73 -1.63 -1.77
C VAL A 32 -10.68 -2.65 -1.17
N MET A 33 -11.94 -2.54 -1.52
CA MET A 33 -12.99 -3.45 -1.09
C MET A 33 -13.56 -4.21 -2.29
N LEU A 34 -13.99 -5.44 -2.05
CA LEU A 34 -14.79 -6.25 -2.98
C LEU A 34 -16.09 -6.65 -2.28
N ASP A 35 -17.22 -6.25 -2.83
CA ASP A 35 -18.55 -6.49 -2.25
C ASP A 35 -18.65 -6.02 -0.79
N GLY A 36 -18.05 -4.87 -0.49
CA GLY A 36 -18.03 -4.26 0.84
C GLY A 36 -17.07 -4.89 1.84
N ARG A 37 -16.22 -5.84 1.45
CA ARG A 37 -15.19 -6.45 2.30
C ARG A 37 -13.81 -5.97 1.88
N ILE A 38 -12.97 -5.63 2.85
CA ILE A 38 -11.60 -5.20 2.57
C ILE A 38 -10.82 -6.36 1.96
N VAL A 39 -10.18 -6.12 0.82
CA VAL A 39 -9.30 -7.10 0.16
C VAL A 39 -7.83 -6.65 0.19
N CYS A 40 -7.58 -5.35 0.10
CA CYS A 40 -6.24 -4.77 0.22
C CYS A 40 -6.31 -3.42 0.94
N ARG A 41 -5.18 -3.03 1.54
CA ARG A 41 -4.99 -1.69 2.11
C ARG A 41 -3.59 -1.20 1.79
N TYR A 42 -3.49 -0.11 1.03
CA TYR A 42 -2.24 0.55 0.75
C TYR A 42 -1.91 1.53 1.87
N MET A 43 -0.94 1.17 2.70
CA MET A 43 -0.42 1.99 3.79
C MET A 43 0.53 3.01 3.21
N TYR A 44 0.16 4.29 3.23
CA TYR A 44 0.96 5.35 2.61
C TYR A 44 1.24 6.54 3.53
N ALA A 45 0.83 6.47 4.79
CA ALA A 45 1.17 7.48 5.79
C ALA A 45 2.67 7.78 5.81
N TYR A 46 3.01 9.04 5.99
CA TYR A 46 4.33 9.48 6.37
C TYR A 46 4.24 10.48 7.52
N ASP A 47 4.84 10.13 8.66
CA ASP A 47 4.79 10.94 9.87
C ASP A 47 6.16 10.88 10.58
N ASN A 48 6.89 11.97 10.54
CA ASN A 48 8.19 12.13 11.16
C ASN A 48 8.14 12.93 12.48
N SER A 49 6.96 13.06 13.09
CA SER A 49 6.76 13.82 14.32
C SER A 49 7.48 13.22 15.52
N THR A 50 7.64 11.89 15.54
CA THR A 50 8.43 11.17 16.54
C THR A 50 9.21 10.02 15.87
N PRO A 51 10.31 9.53 16.49
CA PRO A 51 11.05 8.37 15.98
C PRO A 51 10.17 7.12 15.79
N ASP A 52 9.23 6.87 16.70
CA ASP A 52 8.30 5.73 16.63
C ASP A 52 7.34 5.87 15.44
N ARG A 53 6.77 7.06 15.25
CA ARG A 53 5.89 7.34 14.10
C ARG A 53 6.64 7.23 12.79
N LEU A 54 7.85 7.80 12.70
CA LEU A 54 8.69 7.64 11.53
C LEU A 54 8.97 6.17 11.25
N HIS A 55 9.33 5.38 12.27
CA HIS A 55 9.56 3.95 12.13
C HIS A 55 8.32 3.21 11.60
N GLU A 56 7.12 3.58 12.03
CA GLU A 56 5.87 2.99 11.55
C GLU A 56 5.57 3.36 10.09
N THR A 57 6.02 4.53 9.62
CA THR A 57 5.56 5.14 8.37
C THR A 57 6.66 5.41 7.33
N TYR A 58 7.90 4.98 7.55
CA TYR A 58 9.05 5.31 6.70
C TYR A 58 8.99 4.72 5.27
N LYS A 59 8.07 3.83 4.97
CA LYS A 59 7.84 3.34 3.60
C LYS A 59 6.39 2.86 3.40
N PRO A 60 5.81 3.11 2.23
CA PRO A 60 4.50 2.58 1.89
C PRO A 60 4.57 1.10 1.50
N TYR A 61 3.50 0.36 1.80
CA TYR A 61 3.35 -1.05 1.49
C TYR A 61 1.88 -1.45 1.36
N LEU A 62 1.61 -2.57 0.71
CA LEU A 62 0.25 -3.09 0.52
C LEU A 62 -0.01 -4.25 1.48
N HIS A 63 -1.03 -4.12 2.32
CA HIS A 63 -1.65 -5.23 3.04
C HIS A 63 -2.62 -5.98 2.13
N VAL A 64 -2.65 -7.31 2.28
CA VAL A 64 -3.68 -8.19 1.72
C VAL A 64 -4.48 -8.78 2.88
N PHE A 65 -5.78 -8.86 2.73
CA PHE A 65 -6.69 -9.33 3.78
C PHE A 65 -7.21 -10.75 3.50
N ASP A 66 -7.65 -11.43 4.58
CA ASP A 66 -8.29 -12.74 4.52
C ASP A 66 -9.63 -12.69 3.75
N ALA A 67 -10.28 -13.84 3.63
CA ALA A 67 -11.52 -13.95 2.85
C ALA A 67 -12.67 -13.13 3.43
N ASP A 68 -12.67 -12.92 4.74
CA ASP A 68 -13.72 -12.18 5.44
C ASP A 68 -13.44 -10.68 5.46
N GLY A 69 -12.23 -10.25 5.09
CA GLY A 69 -11.80 -8.85 5.08
C GLY A 69 -11.52 -8.29 6.47
N GLU A 70 -11.30 -9.16 7.46
CA GLU A 70 -11.15 -8.76 8.86
C GLU A 70 -9.68 -8.64 9.27
N ARG A 71 -8.81 -9.51 8.75
CA ARG A 71 -7.41 -9.60 9.18
C ARG A 71 -6.44 -9.56 8.00
N PRO A 72 -5.36 -8.78 8.10
CA PRO A 72 -4.29 -8.86 7.12
C PRO A 72 -3.59 -10.23 7.21
N ILE A 73 -3.42 -10.88 6.06
CA ILE A 73 -2.60 -12.10 5.91
C ILE A 73 -1.15 -11.77 5.58
N THR A 74 -0.82 -10.51 5.54
CA THR A 74 0.52 -9.97 5.33
C THR A 74 0.99 -9.22 6.57
N LYS A 75 2.32 -9.24 6.79
CA LYS A 75 2.97 -8.65 7.96
C LYS A 75 2.86 -7.11 7.97
N GLY A 76 2.60 -6.53 9.14
CA GLY A 76 2.70 -5.10 9.42
C GLY A 76 4.10 -4.68 9.91
N PHE A 77 4.22 -3.47 10.45
CA PHE A 77 5.49 -2.90 10.92
C PHE A 77 6.02 -3.52 12.22
N GLY A 78 5.22 -4.29 12.94
CA GLY A 78 5.60 -4.89 14.22
C GLY A 78 6.48 -6.14 14.12
N GLY A 79 6.85 -6.70 15.27
CA GLY A 79 7.59 -7.96 15.40
C GLY A 79 9.11 -7.82 15.20
N HIS A 80 9.80 -8.95 15.03
CA HIS A 80 11.26 -9.01 15.03
C HIS A 80 11.90 -8.28 13.83
N PHE A 81 11.35 -8.49 12.62
CA PHE A 81 11.83 -7.84 11.39
C PHE A 81 10.86 -6.73 10.98
N THR A 82 10.98 -5.56 11.58
CA THR A 82 10.03 -4.46 11.41
C THR A 82 10.05 -3.83 10.02
N HIS A 83 11.11 -4.02 9.24
CA HIS A 83 11.22 -3.60 7.85
C HIS A 83 10.52 -4.53 6.86
N HIS A 84 10.16 -5.77 7.24
CA HIS A 84 9.36 -6.68 6.44
C HIS A 84 7.88 -6.33 6.57
N ARG A 85 7.25 -5.82 5.50
CA ARG A 85 5.87 -5.31 5.55
C ARG A 85 5.12 -5.64 4.27
N GLY A 86 4.04 -6.36 4.34
CA GLY A 86 3.12 -6.57 3.23
C GLY A 86 3.79 -6.89 1.89
N ILE A 87 3.33 -6.21 0.85
CA ILE A 87 3.99 -6.15 -0.46
C ILE A 87 4.69 -4.80 -0.58
N PHE A 88 5.99 -4.81 -0.78
CA PHE A 88 6.82 -3.61 -0.91
C PHE A 88 7.96 -3.82 -1.91
N ILE A 89 8.65 -2.73 -2.27
CA ILE A 89 9.84 -2.75 -3.12
C ILE A 89 10.98 -2.01 -2.39
N GLY A 90 12.21 -2.52 -2.53
CA GLY A 90 13.41 -1.91 -1.96
C GLY A 90 14.68 -2.61 -2.36
N TRP A 91 15.82 -1.98 -2.09
CA TRP A 91 17.17 -2.52 -2.24
C TRP A 91 18.00 -2.18 -1.01
N ASN A 92 18.79 -3.14 -0.51
CA ASN A 92 19.68 -2.91 0.62
C ASN A 92 20.96 -2.16 0.21
N LYS A 93 21.22 -1.99 -1.10
CA LYS A 93 22.39 -1.27 -1.59
C LYS A 93 22.04 -0.43 -2.81
N ILE A 94 21.94 0.87 -2.61
CA ILE A 94 21.68 1.87 -3.64
C ILE A 94 22.85 2.83 -3.65
N GLN A 95 23.55 2.97 -4.80
CA GLN A 95 24.64 3.94 -4.95
C GLN A 95 24.09 5.22 -5.58
N PHE A 96 24.34 6.36 -4.95
CA PHE A 96 23.92 7.67 -5.43
C PHE A 96 24.93 8.72 -4.97
N LYS A 97 25.47 9.53 -5.88
CA LYS A 97 26.45 10.59 -5.61
C LYS A 97 27.61 10.15 -4.71
N GLY A 98 28.15 8.95 -4.96
CA GLY A 98 29.29 8.40 -4.22
C GLY A 98 28.97 7.87 -2.81
N LYS A 99 27.71 7.85 -2.40
CA LYS A 99 27.25 7.26 -1.14
C LYS A 99 26.42 6.01 -1.37
N SER A 100 26.31 5.16 -0.34
CA SER A 100 25.46 3.97 -0.33
C SER A 100 24.30 4.15 0.61
N TYR A 101 23.09 3.76 0.15
CA TYR A 101 21.83 3.86 0.89
C TYR A 101 21.15 2.49 0.95
N ASP A 102 20.40 2.28 2.03
CA ASP A 102 19.61 1.06 2.24
C ASP A 102 18.12 1.43 2.31
N ARG A 103 17.36 1.05 1.27
CA ARG A 103 15.90 1.23 1.20
C ARG A 103 15.14 -0.09 1.33
N TRP A 104 15.84 -1.09 1.82
CA TRP A 104 15.25 -2.33 2.29
C TRP A 104 15.02 -2.29 3.81
N HIS A 105 16.12 -2.11 4.58
CA HIS A 105 16.06 -1.99 6.04
C HIS A 105 15.67 -0.56 6.49
N MET A 106 15.67 0.40 5.56
CA MET A 106 15.30 1.80 5.80
C MET A 106 16.28 2.54 6.72
N THR A 107 17.55 2.40 6.42
CA THR A 107 18.62 3.10 7.15
C THR A 107 18.95 4.42 6.47
N GLY A 108 18.76 5.54 7.18
CA GLY A 108 19.17 6.88 6.75
C GLY A 108 18.36 7.44 5.57
N GLY A 109 17.02 7.40 5.66
CA GLY A 109 16.09 8.01 4.70
C GLY A 109 14.86 7.15 4.43
N GLU A 110 13.86 7.72 3.81
CA GLU A 110 12.51 7.18 3.71
C GLU A 110 12.08 6.97 2.25
N ILE A 111 11.02 6.18 2.08
CA ILE A 111 10.23 6.10 0.85
C ILE A 111 8.88 6.75 1.16
N VAL A 112 8.55 7.86 0.50
CA VAL A 112 7.41 8.70 0.86
C VAL A 112 6.43 8.81 -0.29
N HIS A 113 5.18 8.44 -0.05
CA HIS A 113 4.07 8.72 -0.96
C HIS A 113 3.89 10.22 -1.13
N GLN A 114 3.75 10.69 -2.37
CA GLN A 114 3.57 12.10 -2.68
C GLN A 114 2.12 12.42 -3.01
N LYS A 115 1.53 11.61 -3.89
CA LYS A 115 0.13 11.74 -4.33
C LYS A 115 -0.32 10.49 -5.09
N PHE A 116 -1.61 10.31 -5.18
CA PHE A 116 -2.20 9.41 -6.17
C PHE A 116 -2.22 10.10 -7.53
N LEU A 117 -1.78 9.38 -8.57
CA LEU A 117 -1.90 9.82 -9.97
C LEU A 117 -3.21 9.35 -10.56
N ASP A 118 -3.68 8.17 -10.14
CA ASP A 118 -4.97 7.60 -10.49
C ASP A 118 -5.43 6.64 -9.40
N THR A 119 -6.75 6.59 -9.17
CA THR A 119 -7.41 5.59 -8.33
C THR A 119 -8.76 5.27 -8.94
N ARG A 120 -8.98 4.03 -9.34
CA ARG A 120 -10.23 3.61 -9.97
C ARG A 120 -10.65 2.23 -9.52
N ALA A 121 -11.96 1.99 -9.51
CA ALA A 121 -12.55 0.70 -9.23
C ALA A 121 -13.83 0.51 -10.04
N ASN A 122 -14.15 -0.72 -10.40
CA ASN A 122 -15.37 -1.14 -11.08
C ASN A 122 -15.72 -2.58 -10.72
N SER A 123 -16.62 -3.23 -11.47
CA SER A 123 -16.99 -4.63 -11.24
C SER A 123 -15.81 -5.61 -11.39
N ASP A 124 -14.81 -5.30 -12.23
CA ASP A 124 -13.77 -6.23 -12.65
C ASP A 124 -12.50 -6.13 -11.82
N GLY A 125 -12.24 -4.95 -11.24
CA GLY A 125 -11.04 -4.71 -10.44
C GLY A 125 -10.93 -3.30 -9.91
N ALA A 126 -9.80 -3.08 -9.21
CA ALA A 126 -9.36 -1.76 -8.75
C ALA A 126 -7.92 -1.52 -9.18
N GLU A 127 -7.56 -0.27 -9.39
CA GLU A 127 -6.19 0.15 -9.68
C GLU A 127 -5.83 1.38 -8.88
N ILE A 128 -4.63 1.35 -8.32
CA ILE A 128 -4.03 2.45 -7.56
C ILE A 128 -2.71 2.80 -8.25
N VAL A 129 -2.57 4.04 -8.69
CA VAL A 129 -1.32 4.59 -9.24
C VAL A 129 -0.80 5.67 -8.30
N SER A 130 0.33 5.41 -7.67
CA SER A 130 0.95 6.24 -6.64
C SER A 130 2.28 6.81 -7.12
N LEU A 131 2.47 8.11 -6.97
CA LEU A 131 3.78 8.76 -7.08
C LEU A 131 4.45 8.69 -5.71
N THR A 132 5.68 8.20 -5.68
CA THR A 132 6.45 7.97 -4.46
C THR A 132 7.88 8.46 -4.67
N HIS A 133 8.49 9.11 -3.66
CA HIS A 133 9.88 9.52 -3.70
C HIS A 133 10.71 8.69 -2.71
N TRP A 134 11.91 8.28 -3.13
CA TRP A 134 12.91 7.67 -2.28
C TRP A 134 13.94 8.73 -1.91
N HIS A 135 14.07 9.05 -0.65
CA HIS A 135 14.89 10.15 -0.15
C HIS A 135 16.26 9.66 0.30
N ASP A 136 17.26 10.54 0.23
CA ASP A 136 18.52 10.38 0.93
C ASP A 136 18.39 10.78 2.42
N GLU A 137 19.49 10.78 3.17
CA GLU A 137 19.52 11.12 4.60
C GLU A 137 19.18 12.58 4.92
N ASN A 138 19.16 13.46 3.90
CA ASN A 138 18.79 14.87 4.02
C ASN A 138 17.38 15.13 3.46
N GLN A 139 16.58 14.09 3.24
CA GLN A 139 15.24 14.15 2.66
C GLN A 139 15.22 14.69 1.21
N VAL A 140 16.34 14.61 0.49
CA VAL A 140 16.40 14.95 -0.93
C VAL A 140 16.00 13.74 -1.76
N PRO A 141 15.04 13.85 -2.69
CA PRO A 141 14.64 12.73 -3.52
C PRO A 141 15.75 12.34 -4.50
N MET A 142 16.15 11.07 -4.44
CA MET A 142 17.11 10.44 -5.36
C MET A 142 16.44 9.56 -6.42
N ILE A 143 15.25 9.03 -6.12
CA ILE A 143 14.45 8.22 -7.05
C ILE A 143 12.99 8.68 -6.98
N GLU A 144 12.39 8.88 -8.13
CA GLU A 144 10.94 8.98 -8.34
C GLU A 144 10.41 7.59 -8.74
N GLU A 145 9.37 7.13 -8.08
CA GLU A 145 8.71 5.86 -8.38
C GLU A 145 7.25 6.10 -8.74
N ILE A 146 6.83 5.59 -9.91
CA ILE A 146 5.41 5.42 -10.24
C ILE A 146 5.05 3.97 -9.94
N ARG A 147 4.32 3.78 -8.86
CA ARG A 147 3.86 2.47 -8.38
C ARG A 147 2.44 2.22 -8.84
N THR A 148 2.22 1.13 -9.56
CA THR A 148 0.89 0.68 -9.97
C THR A 148 0.56 -0.63 -9.28
N MET A 149 -0.59 -0.69 -8.64
CA MET A 149 -1.13 -1.89 -8.01
C MET A 149 -2.52 -2.14 -8.60
N SER A 150 -2.65 -3.21 -9.38
CA SER A 150 -3.91 -3.62 -9.99
C SER A 150 -4.42 -4.86 -9.28
N ILE A 151 -5.64 -4.79 -8.74
CA ILE A 151 -6.29 -5.86 -7.99
C ILE A 151 -7.51 -6.34 -8.77
N SER A 152 -7.59 -7.62 -9.07
CA SER A 152 -8.70 -8.20 -9.81
C SER A 152 -9.17 -9.52 -9.20
N HIS A 153 -10.44 -9.84 -9.46
CA HIS A 153 -10.99 -11.15 -9.11
C HIS A 153 -10.49 -12.21 -10.09
N VAL A 154 -10.23 -13.41 -9.60
CA VAL A 154 -9.84 -14.57 -10.42
C VAL A 154 -10.63 -15.80 -10.03
N SER A 155 -10.69 -16.77 -10.95
CA SER A 155 -11.42 -18.04 -10.73
C SER A 155 -10.78 -18.90 -9.64
N GLN A 156 -11.61 -19.71 -9.00
CA GLN A 156 -11.16 -20.73 -8.05
C GLN A 156 -10.00 -21.57 -8.61
N PRO A 157 -9.01 -21.99 -7.78
CA PRO A 157 -8.99 -21.91 -6.32
C PRO A 157 -8.47 -20.58 -5.76
N PHE A 158 -8.10 -19.63 -6.62
CA PHE A 158 -7.62 -18.33 -6.20
C PHE A 158 -8.79 -17.37 -5.93
N ARG A 159 -8.54 -16.31 -5.18
CA ARG A 159 -9.54 -15.28 -4.89
C ARG A 159 -9.23 -13.97 -5.60
N LEU A 160 -7.97 -13.55 -5.53
CA LEU A 160 -7.50 -12.29 -6.07
C LEU A 160 -6.20 -12.49 -6.83
N ARG A 161 -6.01 -11.67 -7.84
CA ARG A 161 -4.74 -11.40 -8.48
C ARG A 161 -4.33 -9.98 -8.14
N ILE A 162 -3.08 -9.81 -7.73
CA ILE A 162 -2.47 -8.51 -7.49
C ILE A 162 -1.25 -8.40 -8.40
N ASP A 163 -1.33 -7.48 -9.35
CA ASP A 163 -0.21 -7.12 -10.20
C ASP A 163 0.45 -5.87 -9.60
N PHE A 164 1.73 -5.98 -9.24
CA PHE A 164 2.53 -4.89 -8.71
C PHE A 164 3.59 -4.48 -9.74
N SER A 165 3.60 -3.21 -10.11
CA SER A 165 4.56 -2.63 -11.04
C SER A 165 5.17 -1.37 -10.41
N ALA A 166 6.48 -1.17 -10.62
CA ALA A 166 7.19 0.04 -10.19
C ALA A 166 8.07 0.55 -11.35
N GLN A 167 7.82 1.76 -11.79
CA GLN A 167 8.66 2.46 -12.74
C GLN A 167 9.55 3.43 -11.96
N LEU A 168 10.86 3.19 -11.97
CA LEU A 168 11.85 3.96 -11.23
C LEU A 168 12.59 4.93 -12.16
N LYS A 169 12.74 6.18 -11.72
CA LYS A 169 13.47 7.23 -12.42
C LYS A 169 14.46 7.89 -11.46
N ALA A 170 15.75 7.86 -11.83
CA ALA A 170 16.80 8.55 -11.10
C ALA A 170 16.61 10.08 -11.17
N LEU A 171 16.83 10.78 -10.07
CA LEU A 171 16.72 12.23 -9.96
C LEU A 171 18.07 12.88 -9.65
N GLY A 172 18.46 13.84 -10.49
CA GLY A 172 19.63 14.68 -10.27
C GLY A 172 21.00 14.02 -10.45
N SER A 173 21.10 12.69 -10.52
CA SER A 173 22.30 11.91 -10.84
C SER A 173 21.92 10.47 -11.11
N ASP A 174 22.85 9.71 -11.69
CA ASP A 174 22.69 8.26 -11.85
C ASP A 174 22.52 7.56 -10.50
N VAL A 175 21.64 6.56 -10.50
CA VAL A 175 21.40 5.66 -9.37
C VAL A 175 21.79 4.25 -9.80
N PHE A 176 22.63 3.59 -9.02
CA PHE A 176 22.96 2.19 -9.23
C PHE A 176 22.26 1.35 -8.16
N LEU A 177 21.37 0.47 -8.60
CA LEU A 177 20.65 -0.47 -7.75
C LEU A 177 21.41 -1.79 -7.69
N ASP A 178 21.85 -2.16 -6.50
CA ASP A 178 22.59 -3.39 -6.19
C ASP A 178 22.02 -4.01 -4.90
N GLY A 179 22.54 -5.13 -4.50
CA GLY A 179 22.14 -5.82 -3.28
C GLY A 179 22.27 -7.32 -3.43
N ASP A 180 22.11 -8.02 -2.33
CA ASP A 180 22.00 -9.47 -2.39
C ASP A 180 20.60 -9.90 -2.84
N PRO A 181 20.42 -11.14 -3.37
CA PRO A 181 19.15 -11.61 -3.92
C PRO A 181 17.99 -11.62 -2.92
N GLU A 182 18.27 -11.64 -1.61
CA GLU A 182 17.27 -11.71 -0.56
C GLU A 182 16.72 -10.32 -0.18
N HIS A 183 17.48 -9.24 -0.54
CA HIS A 183 17.19 -7.87 -0.11
C HIS A 183 17.13 -6.88 -1.29
N ALA A 184 16.59 -7.35 -2.42
CA ALA A 184 16.45 -6.55 -3.64
C ALA A 184 15.12 -6.82 -4.35
N GLY A 185 14.49 -5.76 -4.86
CA GLY A 185 13.28 -5.81 -5.67
C GLY A 185 11.97 -5.87 -4.89
N VAL A 186 10.94 -6.46 -5.51
CA VAL A 186 9.60 -6.59 -4.94
C VAL A 186 9.52 -7.80 -4.01
N GLN A 187 8.91 -7.61 -2.85
CA GLN A 187 8.76 -8.65 -1.84
C GLN A 187 7.33 -8.79 -1.36
N TYR A 188 6.94 -10.03 -1.07
CA TYR A 188 5.74 -10.40 -0.32
C TYR A 188 6.16 -10.95 1.05
N ARG A 189 5.59 -10.40 2.12
CA ARG A 189 5.85 -10.85 3.49
C ARG A 189 4.55 -11.30 4.15
N PRO A 190 4.36 -12.62 4.38
CA PRO A 190 3.22 -13.14 5.11
C PRO A 190 3.24 -12.71 6.57
N ALA A 191 2.06 -12.71 7.21
CA ALA A 191 1.87 -12.41 8.63
C ALA A 191 2.53 -13.46 9.55
#